data_955e68265db3997524c4b1c675e9a8ba
#
_entry.id   955e68265db3997524c4b1c675e9a8ba
#
_cell.length_a   1.000
_cell.length_b   1.000
_cell.length_c   1.000
_cell.angle_alpha   90.00
_cell.angle_beta   90.00
_cell.angle_gamma   90.00
#
_symmetry.space_group_name_H-M   'P 1'
#
loop_
_entity.id
_entity.type
_entity.pdbx_description
1 polymer ?
#
loop_
_entity_poly.entity_id
_entity_poly.type
_entity_poly.pdbx_seq_one_letter_code
_entity_poly.pdbx_strand_id
1 'polypeptide(L)'
;MGKFSFRLATEEDRDFVRQLSAGVFSIFGDYDEALARWFLQPGVFTVIGAVNGAAAGFAILQLAEKRNWHSSTGELLALAVIPEYHRIGVGEALLGHVEKLASQAGLSKIRLHTAIDNIPARNLFQKAGYRRVGSEKSYYPKGQSAVMMMKTLYT
;
A
#
# COMPACT_ATOMS: atom_id res chain seq x y z
N MET A 1 -19.76 13.27 7.87
CA MET A 1 -18.78 12.23 7.49
C MET A 1 -18.74 12.06 5.98
N GLY A 2 -17.56 11.98 5.41
CA GLY A 2 -17.38 11.83 3.98
C GLY A 2 -17.74 10.44 3.49
N LYS A 3 -18.20 10.37 2.25
CA LYS A 3 -18.44 9.10 1.57
C LYS A 3 -17.15 8.63 0.92
N PHE A 4 -16.70 7.43 1.26
CA PHE A 4 -15.51 6.81 0.66
C PHE A 4 -15.90 6.03 -0.58
N SER A 5 -15.08 6.10 -1.61
CA SER A 5 -15.22 5.29 -2.81
C SER A 5 -13.84 4.83 -3.28
N PHE A 6 -13.80 3.71 -4.02
CA PHE A 6 -12.55 3.08 -4.46
C PHE A 6 -12.68 2.67 -5.91
N ARG A 7 -11.59 2.84 -6.66
CA ARG A 7 -11.54 2.42 -8.06
C ARG A 7 -10.11 2.04 -8.43
N LEU A 8 -9.95 1.27 -9.49
CA LEU A 8 -8.63 1.01 -10.04
C LEU A 8 -8.08 2.27 -10.69
N ALA A 9 -6.77 2.47 -10.55
CA ALA A 9 -6.09 3.61 -11.13
C ALA A 9 -6.00 3.49 -12.66
N THR A 10 -5.94 4.64 -13.31
CA THR A 10 -5.68 4.75 -14.75
C THR A 10 -4.45 5.63 -14.95
N GLU A 11 -4.02 5.79 -16.21
CA GLU A 11 -2.90 6.65 -16.55
C GLU A 11 -3.09 8.10 -16.07
N GLU A 12 -4.33 8.55 -15.99
CA GLU A 12 -4.66 9.89 -15.50
C GLU A 12 -4.29 10.11 -14.03
N ASP A 13 -4.08 9.04 -13.28
CA ASP A 13 -3.72 9.12 -11.86
C ASP A 13 -2.21 9.23 -11.62
N ARG A 14 -1.38 9.20 -12.65
CA ARG A 14 0.08 9.19 -12.53
C ARG A 14 0.61 10.39 -11.74
N ASP A 15 0.12 11.59 -12.04
CA ASP A 15 0.57 12.79 -11.34
C ASP A 15 0.14 12.77 -9.87
N PHE A 16 -1.05 12.29 -9.58
CA PHE A 16 -1.51 12.13 -8.19
C PHE A 16 -0.60 11.18 -7.42
N VAL A 17 -0.28 10.02 -7.99
CA VAL A 17 0.61 9.04 -7.36
C VAL A 17 2.00 9.65 -7.15
N ARG A 18 2.55 10.35 -8.15
CA ARG A 18 3.87 10.98 -8.04
C ARG A 18 3.91 12.03 -6.95
N GLN A 19 2.95 12.95 -6.95
CA GLN A 19 2.91 14.07 -6.00
C GLN A 19 2.72 13.59 -4.57
N LEU A 20 1.79 12.67 -4.35
CA LEU A 20 1.54 12.15 -3.01
C LEU A 20 2.74 11.33 -2.51
N SER A 21 3.36 10.53 -3.38
CA SER A 21 4.57 9.77 -3.05
C SER A 21 5.73 10.68 -2.66
N ALA A 22 5.90 11.80 -3.35
CA ALA A 22 6.94 12.78 -3.02
C ALA A 22 6.73 13.34 -1.61
N GLY A 23 5.49 13.63 -1.23
CA GLY A 23 5.20 14.16 0.10
C GLY A 23 5.33 13.13 1.22
N VAL A 24 4.97 11.87 0.96
CA VAL A 24 4.90 10.84 2.01
C VAL A 24 6.20 10.06 2.14
N PHE A 25 6.87 9.73 1.03
CA PHE A 25 7.98 8.77 1.01
C PHE A 25 9.35 9.39 0.78
N SER A 26 9.46 10.70 0.57
CA SER A 26 10.74 11.35 0.24
C SER A 26 11.81 11.17 1.33
N ILE A 27 11.42 11.03 2.58
CA ILE A 27 12.36 10.80 3.69
C ILE A 27 13.03 9.43 3.61
N PHE A 28 12.48 8.50 2.85
CA PHE A 28 12.99 7.14 2.70
C PHE A 28 13.80 6.95 1.42
N GLY A 29 13.56 7.76 0.39
CA GLY A 29 14.22 7.65 -0.91
C GLY A 29 13.40 8.32 -2.00
N ASP A 30 13.86 8.23 -3.24
CA ASP A 30 13.21 8.82 -4.41
C ASP A 30 12.10 7.90 -4.95
N TYR A 31 11.09 7.66 -4.11
CA TYR A 31 10.00 6.75 -4.47
C TYR A 31 8.95 7.37 -5.39
N ASP A 32 8.89 8.69 -5.49
CA ASP A 32 7.92 9.38 -6.33
C ASP A 32 8.01 8.94 -7.79
N GLU A 33 9.20 8.96 -8.38
CA GLU A 33 9.41 8.52 -9.75
C GLU A 33 9.26 7.01 -9.90
N ALA A 34 9.75 6.24 -8.93
CA ALA A 34 9.65 4.78 -8.97
C ALA A 34 8.18 4.34 -8.94
N LEU A 35 7.38 4.87 -8.02
CA LEU A 35 5.97 4.50 -7.89
C LEU A 35 5.17 5.00 -9.09
N ALA A 36 5.49 6.17 -9.63
CA ALA A 36 4.85 6.68 -10.85
C ALA A 36 5.12 5.80 -12.07
N ARG A 37 6.26 5.07 -12.09
CA ARG A 37 6.54 4.11 -13.15
C ARG A 37 5.86 2.75 -12.93
N TRP A 38 5.74 2.34 -11.68
CA TRP A 38 5.31 0.97 -11.33
C TRP A 38 3.81 0.80 -11.19
N PHE A 39 3.07 1.86 -10.91
CA PHE A 39 1.69 1.75 -10.46
C PHE A 39 0.71 1.12 -11.47
N LEU A 40 1.09 1.06 -12.75
CA LEU A 40 0.27 0.42 -13.80
C LEU A 40 1.01 -0.71 -14.52
N GLN A 41 2.13 -1.19 -13.98
CA GLN A 41 2.86 -2.29 -14.60
C GLN A 41 2.05 -3.59 -14.53
N PRO A 42 2.26 -4.54 -15.49
CA PRO A 42 1.63 -5.85 -15.40
C PRO A 42 1.94 -6.53 -14.06
N GLY A 43 0.93 -7.15 -13.47
CA GLY A 43 1.08 -7.82 -12.18
C GLY A 43 0.96 -6.88 -10.98
N VAL A 44 0.60 -5.62 -11.20
CA VAL A 44 0.41 -4.62 -10.15
C VAL A 44 -1.01 -4.09 -10.21
N PHE A 45 -1.66 -4.01 -9.04
CA PHE A 45 -2.95 -3.33 -8.87
C PHE A 45 -2.72 -2.03 -8.13
N THR A 46 -3.27 -0.94 -8.64
CA THR A 46 -3.30 0.32 -7.89
C THR A 46 -4.75 0.74 -7.69
N VAL A 47 -5.11 1.00 -6.45
CA VAL A 47 -6.44 1.45 -6.07
C VAL A 47 -6.36 2.91 -5.65
N ILE A 48 -7.24 3.72 -6.20
CA ILE A 48 -7.43 5.11 -5.77
C ILE A 48 -8.61 5.15 -4.80
N GLY A 49 -8.37 5.69 -3.61
CA GLY A 49 -9.42 5.97 -2.65
C GLY A 49 -9.83 7.44 -2.75
N ALA A 50 -11.13 7.70 -2.71
CA ALA A 50 -11.67 9.05 -2.80
C ALA A 50 -12.62 9.33 -1.64
N VAL A 51 -12.68 10.59 -1.24
CA VAL A 51 -13.63 11.10 -0.24
C VAL A 51 -14.51 12.13 -0.96
N ASN A 52 -15.81 11.87 -0.99
CA ASN A 52 -16.77 12.71 -1.70
C ASN A 52 -16.36 12.99 -3.15
N GLY A 53 -15.80 11.98 -3.83
CA GLY A 53 -15.39 12.08 -5.22
C GLY A 53 -13.99 12.67 -5.45
N ALA A 54 -13.32 13.19 -4.44
CA ALA A 54 -11.98 13.75 -4.57
C ALA A 54 -10.92 12.71 -4.17
N ALA A 55 -9.90 12.52 -5.00
CA ALA A 55 -8.83 11.56 -4.70
C ALA A 55 -8.17 11.89 -3.37
N ALA A 56 -8.08 10.92 -2.48
CA ALA A 56 -7.59 11.09 -1.11
C ALA A 56 -6.37 10.23 -0.79
N GLY A 57 -6.16 9.15 -1.53
CA GLY A 57 -5.04 8.26 -1.31
C GLY A 57 -4.96 7.17 -2.37
N PHE A 58 -3.91 6.35 -2.25
CA PHE A 58 -3.75 5.20 -3.12
C PHE A 58 -3.05 4.05 -2.39
N ALA A 59 -3.23 2.86 -2.93
CA ALA A 59 -2.49 1.68 -2.49
C ALA A 59 -2.04 0.90 -3.72
N ILE A 60 -0.82 0.39 -3.68
CA ILE A 60 -0.22 -0.39 -4.77
C ILE A 60 0.09 -1.78 -4.26
N LEU A 61 -0.52 -2.79 -4.89
CA LEU A 61 -0.32 -4.19 -4.56
C LEU A 61 0.32 -4.90 -5.75
N GLN A 62 1.47 -5.53 -5.52
CA GLN A 62 2.12 -6.39 -6.49
C GLN A 62 1.66 -7.83 -6.26
N LEU A 63 1.18 -8.49 -7.32
CA LEU A 63 0.79 -9.88 -7.25
C LEU A 63 2.02 -10.77 -7.17
N ALA A 64 1.88 -11.93 -6.51
CA ALA A 64 2.95 -12.91 -6.45
C ALA A 64 3.28 -13.43 -7.85
N GLU A 65 4.56 -13.67 -8.12
CA GLU A 65 4.97 -14.36 -9.35
C GLU A 65 4.39 -15.76 -9.35
N LYS A 66 3.80 -16.16 -10.49
CA LYS A 66 3.16 -17.46 -10.66
C LYS A 66 4.13 -18.65 -10.66
N ARG A 67 5.43 -18.41 -10.50
CA ARG A 67 6.45 -19.46 -10.54
C ARG A 67 6.37 -20.42 -9.36
N ASN A 68 5.76 -19.98 -8.28
CA ASN A 68 5.62 -20.80 -7.09
C ASN A 68 4.16 -20.83 -6.69
N TRP A 69 3.44 -21.78 -7.22
CA TRP A 69 2.02 -21.95 -6.96
C TRP A 69 1.69 -22.35 -5.53
N HIS A 70 2.72 -22.59 -4.71
CA HIS A 70 2.57 -22.69 -3.26
C HIS A 70 2.62 -21.34 -2.56
N SER A 71 3.05 -20.29 -3.28
CA SER A 71 3.15 -18.94 -2.72
C SER A 71 2.13 -18.03 -3.40
N SER A 72 1.01 -17.82 -2.73
CA SER A 72 0.00 -16.86 -3.16
C SER A 72 0.06 -15.60 -2.30
N THR A 73 1.29 -15.07 -2.12
CA THR A 73 1.56 -13.89 -1.32
C THR A 73 1.71 -12.68 -2.23
N GLY A 74 0.90 -11.64 -1.99
CA GLY A 74 1.08 -10.35 -2.64
C GLY A 74 1.93 -9.43 -1.79
N GLU A 75 2.51 -8.41 -2.41
CA GLU A 75 3.31 -7.39 -1.73
C GLU A 75 2.61 -6.04 -1.81
N LEU A 76 2.29 -5.47 -0.65
CA LEU A 76 1.80 -4.09 -0.62
C LEU A 76 3.01 -3.18 -0.75
N LEU A 77 3.18 -2.56 -1.92
CA LEU A 77 4.34 -1.73 -2.22
C LEU A 77 4.22 -0.34 -1.62
N ALA A 78 3.00 0.19 -1.52
CA ALA A 78 2.76 1.53 -0.99
C ALA A 78 1.32 1.69 -0.55
N LEU A 79 1.15 2.49 0.49
CA LEU A 79 -0.15 2.97 0.95
C LEU A 79 0.05 4.41 1.40
N ALA A 80 -0.64 5.35 0.77
CA ALA A 80 -0.49 6.76 1.07
C ALA A 80 -1.85 7.45 1.07
N VAL A 81 -2.04 8.36 2.04
CA VAL A 81 -3.27 9.16 2.17
C VAL A 81 -2.86 10.61 2.34
N ILE A 82 -3.56 11.51 1.65
CA ILE A 82 -3.36 12.95 1.79
C ILE A 82 -3.52 13.33 3.26
N PRO A 83 -2.61 14.15 3.85
CA PRO A 83 -2.67 14.48 5.28
C PRO A 83 -4.02 15.00 5.77
N GLU A 84 -4.74 15.75 4.93
CA GLU A 84 -6.09 16.28 5.26
C GLU A 84 -7.09 15.17 5.60
N TYR A 85 -6.87 13.98 5.07
CA TYR A 85 -7.78 12.84 5.24
C TYR A 85 -7.22 11.79 6.22
N HIS A 86 -6.15 12.12 6.96
CA HIS A 86 -5.65 11.24 8.00
C HIS A 86 -6.66 11.15 9.16
N ARG A 87 -6.66 10.02 9.84
CA ARG A 87 -7.46 9.77 11.06
C ARG A 87 -8.98 9.74 10.88
N ILE A 88 -9.46 9.72 9.64
CA ILE A 88 -10.90 9.56 9.36
C ILE A 88 -11.24 8.19 8.78
N GLY A 89 -10.25 7.29 8.74
CA GLY A 89 -10.47 5.91 8.33
C GLY A 89 -10.23 5.61 6.85
N VAL A 90 -9.70 6.56 6.06
CA VAL A 90 -9.45 6.35 4.63
C VAL A 90 -8.39 5.26 4.43
N GLY A 91 -7.28 5.32 5.17
CA GLY A 91 -6.21 4.32 5.04
C GLY A 91 -6.68 2.92 5.37
N GLU A 92 -7.45 2.77 6.44
CA GLU A 92 -8.01 1.48 6.84
C GLU A 92 -9.01 0.96 5.80
N ALA A 93 -9.88 1.82 5.27
CA ALA A 93 -10.85 1.44 4.25
C ALA A 93 -10.18 1.07 2.93
N LEU A 94 -9.14 1.83 2.54
CA LEU A 94 -8.35 1.56 1.34
C LEU A 94 -7.64 0.22 1.45
N LEU A 95 -7.04 -0.07 2.59
CA LEU A 95 -6.38 -1.34 2.85
C LEU A 95 -7.38 -2.50 2.78
N GLY A 96 -8.56 -2.34 3.37
CA GLY A 96 -9.61 -3.36 3.30
C GLY A 96 -10.06 -3.64 1.87
N HIS A 97 -10.17 -2.61 1.05
CA HIS A 97 -10.52 -2.78 -0.37
C HIS A 97 -9.44 -3.54 -1.14
N VAL A 98 -8.17 -3.21 -0.90
CA VAL A 98 -7.03 -3.92 -1.50
C VAL A 98 -7.03 -5.40 -1.08
N GLU A 99 -7.30 -5.68 0.18
CA GLU A 99 -7.37 -7.06 0.69
C GLU A 99 -8.48 -7.86 0.01
N LYS A 100 -9.62 -7.23 -0.23
CA LYS A 100 -10.72 -7.85 -0.95
C LYS A 100 -10.32 -8.20 -2.38
N LEU A 101 -9.69 -7.27 -3.09
CA LEU A 101 -9.20 -7.51 -4.45
C LEU A 101 -8.13 -8.61 -4.48
N ALA A 102 -7.22 -8.61 -3.51
CA ALA A 102 -6.19 -9.62 -3.39
C ALA A 102 -6.80 -11.01 -3.22
N SER A 103 -7.79 -11.13 -2.33
CA SER A 103 -8.50 -12.39 -2.10
C SER A 103 -9.22 -12.87 -3.36
N GLN A 104 -9.89 -11.95 -4.07
CA GLN A 104 -10.57 -12.27 -5.33
C GLN A 104 -9.59 -12.71 -6.41
N ALA A 105 -8.35 -12.23 -6.38
CA ALA A 105 -7.30 -12.62 -7.30
C ALA A 105 -6.61 -13.94 -6.91
N GLY A 106 -7.04 -14.58 -5.83
CA GLY A 106 -6.49 -15.86 -5.38
C GLY A 106 -5.30 -15.75 -4.44
N LEU A 107 -4.97 -14.57 -3.96
CA LEU A 107 -3.91 -14.41 -2.97
C LEU A 107 -4.37 -14.85 -1.59
N SER A 108 -3.51 -15.54 -0.87
CA SER A 108 -3.81 -16.00 0.49
C SER A 108 -3.15 -15.14 1.57
N LYS A 109 -2.17 -14.34 1.20
CA LYS A 109 -1.42 -13.50 2.14
C LYS A 109 -1.02 -12.19 1.49
N ILE A 110 -0.87 -11.15 2.32
CA ILE A 110 -0.24 -9.88 1.91
C ILE A 110 0.94 -9.64 2.84
N ARG A 111 2.09 -9.32 2.25
CA ARG A 111 3.30 -8.90 2.95
C ARG A 111 3.58 -7.45 2.66
N LEU A 112 4.18 -6.75 3.62
CA LEU A 112 4.59 -5.36 3.44
C LEU A 112 5.84 -5.06 4.26
N HIS A 113 6.50 -3.96 3.89
CA HIS A 113 7.56 -3.34 4.68
C HIS A 113 7.11 -1.95 5.10
N THR A 114 7.43 -1.56 6.32
CA THR A 114 7.22 -0.19 6.79
C THR A 114 8.38 0.20 7.70
N ALA A 115 8.73 1.49 7.72
CA ALA A 115 9.86 1.95 8.54
C ALA A 115 9.60 1.64 10.01
N ILE A 116 10.64 1.19 10.70
CA ILE A 116 10.55 0.79 12.10
C ILE A 116 10.06 1.94 12.98
N ASP A 117 10.39 3.18 12.60
CA ASP A 117 10.00 4.40 13.34
C ASP A 117 8.66 4.98 12.90
N ASN A 118 8.05 4.42 11.85
CA ASN A 118 6.75 4.90 11.38
C ASN A 118 5.63 4.29 12.22
N ILE A 119 5.48 4.81 13.43
CA ILE A 119 4.51 4.28 14.40
C ILE A 119 3.07 4.38 13.90
N PRO A 120 2.61 5.50 13.29
CA PRO A 120 1.23 5.54 12.78
C PRO A 120 0.95 4.46 11.73
N ALA A 121 1.88 4.21 10.81
CA ALA A 121 1.71 3.16 9.81
C ALA A 121 1.69 1.77 10.45
N ARG A 122 2.61 1.50 11.38
CA ARG A 122 2.65 0.22 12.10
C ARG A 122 1.35 -0.03 12.87
N ASN A 123 0.82 1.00 13.51
CA ASN A 123 -0.44 0.90 14.23
C ASN A 123 -1.61 0.62 13.29
N LEU A 124 -1.65 1.27 12.14
CA LEU A 124 -2.67 1.01 11.13
C LEU A 124 -2.65 -0.46 10.68
N PHE A 125 -1.47 -0.97 10.33
CA PHE A 125 -1.33 -2.35 9.87
C PHE A 125 -1.63 -3.35 10.99
N GLN A 126 -1.15 -3.10 12.19
CA GLN A 126 -1.43 -3.98 13.34
C GLN A 126 -2.93 -4.05 13.63
N LYS A 127 -3.61 -2.91 13.62
CA LYS A 127 -5.05 -2.84 13.83
C LYS A 127 -5.81 -3.60 12.72
N ALA A 128 -5.28 -3.58 11.50
CA ALA A 128 -5.89 -4.29 10.37
C ALA A 128 -5.60 -5.80 10.37
N GLY A 129 -4.83 -6.30 11.34
CA GLY A 129 -4.55 -7.72 11.49
C GLY A 129 -3.20 -8.18 10.94
N TYR A 130 -2.32 -7.25 10.55
CA TYR A 130 -0.96 -7.58 10.13
C TYR A 130 -0.09 -7.86 11.34
N ARG A 131 0.79 -8.84 11.21
CA ARG A 131 1.68 -9.27 12.28
C ARG A 131 3.13 -9.10 11.83
N ARG A 132 3.99 -8.64 12.72
CA ARG A 132 5.42 -8.54 12.45
C ARG A 132 6.01 -9.95 12.27
N VAL A 133 6.67 -10.17 11.14
CA VAL A 133 7.32 -11.45 10.82
C VAL A 133 8.83 -11.33 10.67
N GLY A 134 9.37 -10.12 10.66
CA GLY A 134 10.81 -9.90 10.55
C GLY A 134 11.17 -8.44 10.54
N SER A 135 12.44 -8.16 10.33
CA SER A 135 12.95 -6.82 10.15
C SER A 135 14.17 -6.85 9.23
N GLU A 136 14.43 -5.73 8.56
CA GLU A 136 15.60 -5.58 7.68
C GLU A 136 16.31 -4.29 8.00
N LYS A 137 17.60 -4.40 8.36
CA LYS A 137 18.46 -3.23 8.61
C LYS A 137 18.71 -2.48 7.31
N SER A 138 18.71 -1.15 7.40
CA SER A 138 19.06 -0.28 6.29
C SER A 138 18.32 -0.63 5.00
N TYR A 139 17.04 -0.94 5.15
CA TYR A 139 16.18 -1.37 4.03
C TYR A 139 15.94 -0.25 3.02
N TYR A 140 15.73 0.98 3.52
CA TYR A 140 15.42 2.11 2.66
C TYR A 140 16.69 2.77 2.13
N PRO A 141 16.65 3.39 0.94
CA PRO A 141 17.82 4.05 0.34
C PRO A 141 18.51 5.06 1.25
N LYS A 142 17.77 5.72 2.16
CA LYS A 142 18.34 6.68 3.10
C LYS A 142 18.76 6.07 4.43
N GLY A 143 18.76 4.74 4.52
CA GLY A 143 19.35 4.01 5.64
C GLY A 143 18.39 3.56 6.73
N GLN A 144 17.11 3.94 6.69
CA GLN A 144 16.15 3.52 7.70
C GLN A 144 15.92 2.01 7.64
N SER A 145 15.76 1.40 8.81
CA SER A 145 15.40 -0.02 8.91
C SER A 145 13.91 -0.21 8.78
N ALA A 146 13.48 -1.38 8.31
CA ALA A 146 12.08 -1.73 8.14
C ALA A 146 11.68 -2.88 9.03
N VAL A 147 10.40 -2.90 9.42
CA VAL A 147 9.75 -4.12 9.90
C VAL A 147 9.01 -4.73 8.72
N MET A 148 9.00 -6.04 8.65
CA MET A 148 8.20 -6.79 7.69
C MET A 148 6.95 -7.31 8.40
N MET A 149 5.79 -7.06 7.82
CA MET A 149 4.51 -7.48 8.37
C MET A 149 3.74 -8.31 7.35
N MET A 150 2.88 -9.18 7.85
CA MET A 150 2.12 -10.10 7.00
C MET A 150 0.75 -10.35 7.58
N LYS A 151 -0.23 -10.52 6.70
CA LYS A 151 -1.59 -10.89 7.06
C LYS A 151 -2.05 -12.05 6.18
N THR A 152 -2.68 -13.06 6.78
CA THR A 152 -3.36 -14.13 6.05
C THR A 152 -4.76 -13.65 5.70
N LEU A 153 -5.14 -13.82 4.44
CA LEU A 153 -6.46 -13.46 3.94
C LEU A 153 -7.37 -14.69 4.00
N TYR A 154 -8.61 -14.47 4.42
CA TYR A 154 -9.62 -15.53 4.43
C TYR A 154 -10.59 -15.29 3.28
N THR A 155 -10.87 -16.34 2.54
CA THR A 155 -11.85 -16.31 1.45
C THR A 155 -13.23 -16.71 1.96
#